data_c7a963c6d6b507995f60f3fb85faeb0f
#
_entry.id   c7a963c6d6b507995f60f3fb85faeb0f
#
_cell.length_a   1.000
_cell.length_b   1.000
_cell.length_c   1.000
_cell.angle_alpha   90.00
_cell.angle_beta   90.00
_cell.angle_gamma   90.00
#
_symmetry.space_group_name_H-M   'P 1'
#
loop_
_entity.id
_entity.type
_entity.pdbx_description
1 polymer ?
#
loop_
_entity_poly.entity_id
_entity_poly.type
_entity_poly.pdbx_seq_one_letter_code
_entity_poly.pdbx_strand_id
1 'polypeptide(L)'
;MNLRQNKEKNAQQMLTGVILTLFIMLLLCTIFTNQDAASVSKLKARQPDKIQYLDDGMVLLSFNINRNENSRGSLVFFTSHQHVTVFTKNNVIYNLDDSGGIWGHTTGNVWNFVKLPAYTETVIVRLKPCYPETAGQIEQYYIGTGNEIYTGIL
;
A
#
# COMPACT_ATOMS: atom_id res chain seq x y z
N MET A 1 -32.64 -54.40 -16.99
CA MET A 1 -33.02 -53.13 -16.34
C MET A 1 -31.98 -52.56 -15.36
N ASN A 2 -30.90 -53.26 -15.06
CA ASN A 2 -29.92 -52.82 -14.01
C ASN A 2 -28.73 -51.95 -14.48
N LEU A 3 -28.37 -51.96 -15.76
CA LEU A 3 -27.16 -51.26 -16.24
C LEU A 3 -27.33 -49.74 -16.32
N ARG A 4 -28.51 -49.24 -16.56
CA ARG A 4 -28.82 -47.81 -16.66
C ARG A 4 -28.83 -47.14 -15.27
N GLN A 5 -29.43 -47.80 -14.29
CA GLN A 5 -29.48 -47.34 -12.90
C GLN A 5 -28.08 -47.29 -12.26
N ASN A 6 -27.18 -48.23 -12.58
CA ASN A 6 -25.81 -48.20 -12.08
C ASN A 6 -24.98 -47.06 -12.69
N LYS A 7 -25.18 -46.72 -13.97
CA LYS A 7 -24.52 -45.57 -14.60
C LYS A 7 -24.98 -44.25 -14.00
N GLU A 8 -26.24 -44.07 -13.73
CA GLU A 8 -26.81 -42.90 -13.11
C GLU A 8 -26.30 -42.72 -11.66
N LYS A 9 -26.22 -43.80 -10.89
CA LYS A 9 -25.69 -43.81 -9.52
C LYS A 9 -24.20 -43.45 -9.48
N ASN A 10 -23.40 -43.98 -10.40
CA ASN A 10 -21.99 -43.67 -10.52
C ASN A 10 -21.76 -42.20 -10.94
N ALA A 11 -22.57 -41.69 -11.87
CA ALA A 11 -22.50 -40.27 -12.27
C ALA A 11 -22.87 -39.33 -11.12
N GLN A 12 -23.90 -39.65 -10.34
CA GLN A 12 -24.24 -38.88 -9.13
C GLN A 12 -23.12 -38.90 -8.08
N GLN A 13 -22.51 -40.07 -7.83
CA GLN A 13 -21.39 -40.16 -6.88
C GLN A 13 -20.17 -39.34 -7.33
N MET A 14 -19.84 -39.38 -8.63
CA MET A 14 -18.76 -38.54 -9.18
C MET A 14 -19.09 -37.06 -9.05
N LEU A 15 -20.30 -36.62 -9.37
CA LEU A 15 -20.72 -35.24 -9.24
C LEU A 15 -20.64 -34.75 -7.79
N THR A 16 -21.15 -35.59 -6.85
CA THR A 16 -21.06 -35.27 -5.41
C THR A 16 -19.60 -35.16 -4.94
N GLY A 17 -18.72 -36.04 -5.42
CA GLY A 17 -17.28 -35.96 -5.12
C GLY A 17 -16.63 -34.69 -5.63
N VAL A 18 -16.94 -34.29 -6.86
CA VAL A 18 -16.42 -33.02 -7.45
C VAL A 18 -16.89 -31.80 -6.66
N ILE A 19 -18.19 -31.76 -6.32
CA ILE A 19 -18.76 -30.64 -5.53
C ILE A 19 -18.09 -30.54 -4.15
N LEU A 20 -17.91 -31.69 -3.48
CA LEU A 20 -17.26 -31.71 -2.16
C LEU A 20 -15.80 -31.25 -2.24
N THR A 21 -15.07 -31.67 -3.27
CA THR A 21 -13.68 -31.25 -3.49
C THR A 21 -13.57 -29.74 -3.73
N LEU A 22 -14.45 -29.17 -4.56
CA LEU A 22 -14.51 -27.74 -4.81
C LEU A 22 -14.85 -26.96 -3.54
N PHE A 23 -15.78 -27.46 -2.72
CA PHE A 23 -16.14 -26.84 -1.45
C PHE A 23 -14.98 -26.83 -0.45
N ILE A 24 -14.25 -27.94 -0.35
CA ILE A 24 -13.04 -28.03 0.52
C ILE A 24 -11.96 -27.06 0.02
N MET A 25 -11.73 -26.98 -1.29
CA MET A 25 -10.78 -26.03 -1.88
C MET A 25 -11.14 -24.58 -1.58
N LEU A 26 -12.42 -24.24 -1.69
CA LEU A 26 -12.94 -22.90 -1.38
C LEU A 26 -12.76 -22.55 0.10
N LEU A 27 -12.99 -23.52 0.98
CA LEU A 27 -12.84 -23.40 2.42
C LEU A 27 -11.36 -23.24 2.82
N LEU A 28 -10.45 -23.96 2.18
CA LEU A 28 -9.02 -23.79 2.35
C LEU A 28 -8.56 -22.40 1.86
N CYS A 29 -9.03 -21.94 0.70
CA CYS A 29 -8.72 -20.58 0.22
C CYS A 29 -9.18 -19.51 1.20
N THR A 30 -10.38 -19.64 1.79
CA THR A 30 -10.88 -18.66 2.77
C THR A 30 -10.07 -18.68 4.07
N ILE A 31 -9.61 -19.84 4.51
CA ILE A 31 -8.74 -19.95 5.70
C ILE A 31 -7.37 -19.29 5.44
N PHE A 32 -6.75 -19.55 4.28
CA PHE A 32 -5.47 -18.95 3.92
C PHE A 32 -5.56 -17.44 3.74
N THR A 33 -6.60 -16.93 3.08
CA THR A 33 -6.81 -15.48 2.93
C THR A 33 -7.11 -14.79 4.26
N ASN A 34 -7.81 -15.43 5.20
CA ASN A 34 -8.05 -14.88 6.52
C ASN A 34 -6.80 -14.90 7.44
N GLN A 35 -5.86 -15.82 7.24
CA GLN A 35 -4.58 -15.79 7.98
C GLN A 35 -3.72 -14.61 7.56
N ASP A 36 -3.72 -14.24 6.28
CA ASP A 36 -3.03 -13.04 5.81
C ASP A 36 -3.69 -11.76 6.35
N ALA A 37 -5.01 -11.70 6.43
CA ALA A 37 -5.73 -10.57 7.03
C ALA A 37 -5.42 -10.33 8.51
N ALA A 38 -5.09 -11.38 9.28
CA ALA A 38 -4.66 -11.24 10.67
C ALA A 38 -3.23 -10.66 10.81
N SER A 39 -2.39 -10.75 9.78
CA SER A 39 -1.06 -10.13 9.73
C SER A 39 -1.11 -8.64 9.35
N VAL A 40 -2.16 -8.20 8.68
CA VAL A 40 -2.44 -6.81 8.25
C VAL A 40 -2.51 -5.83 9.43
N SER A 41 -2.82 -6.31 10.65
CA SER A 41 -2.93 -5.45 11.83
C SER A 41 -1.59 -4.90 12.36
N LYS A 42 -0.45 -5.20 11.74
CA LYS A 42 0.87 -4.81 12.25
C LYS A 42 1.43 -3.52 11.65
N LEU A 43 0.95 -3.09 10.48
CA LEU A 43 1.41 -1.84 9.89
C LEU A 43 0.75 -0.66 10.59
N LYS A 44 1.48 0.00 11.48
CA LYS A 44 0.99 1.18 12.19
C LYS A 44 1.22 2.43 11.35
N ALA A 45 0.20 3.28 11.27
CA ALA A 45 0.37 4.61 10.72
C ALA A 45 1.43 5.38 11.50
N ARG A 46 2.35 6.00 10.78
CA ARG A 46 3.42 6.82 11.35
C ARG A 46 3.03 8.29 11.26
N GLN A 47 3.04 8.98 12.38
CA GLN A 47 2.88 10.43 12.38
C GLN A 47 4.23 11.10 12.10
N PRO A 48 4.26 12.23 11.38
CA PRO A 48 5.48 13.02 11.24
C PRO A 48 5.93 13.57 12.59
N ASP A 49 7.24 13.56 12.83
CA ASP A 49 7.82 14.12 14.05
C ASP A 49 7.79 15.66 14.05
N LYS A 50 7.81 16.25 12.85
CA LYS A 50 7.67 17.69 12.66
C LYS A 50 6.86 18.00 11.41
N ILE A 51 5.95 18.95 11.53
CA ILE A 51 5.18 19.52 10.42
C ILE A 51 5.50 21.01 10.34
N GLN A 52 5.80 21.46 9.13
CA GLN A 52 6.03 22.88 8.85
C GLN A 52 5.23 23.30 7.64
N TYR A 53 4.32 24.21 7.84
CA TYR A 53 3.57 24.86 6.77
C TYR A 53 4.38 26.00 6.18
N LEU A 54 4.46 26.03 4.87
CA LEU A 54 5.15 27.06 4.09
C LEU A 54 4.14 27.91 3.34
N ASP A 55 4.65 28.96 2.70
CA ASP A 55 3.85 29.79 1.80
C ASP A 55 3.27 28.94 0.65
N ASP A 56 2.24 29.42 0.02
CA ASP A 56 1.53 28.76 -1.10
C ASP A 56 0.92 27.38 -0.73
N GLY A 57 0.65 27.13 0.55
CA GLY A 57 0.02 25.91 1.02
C GLY A 57 0.91 24.67 0.97
N MET A 58 2.20 24.83 0.74
CA MET A 58 3.19 23.75 0.81
C MET A 58 3.37 23.26 2.25
N VAL A 59 3.65 21.96 2.39
CA VAL A 59 3.92 21.32 3.68
C VAL A 59 5.24 20.57 3.64
N LEU A 60 6.05 20.73 4.68
CA LEU A 60 7.21 19.89 4.94
C LEU A 60 6.93 19.00 6.15
N LEU A 61 7.08 17.70 5.94
CA LEU A 61 6.92 16.67 6.96
C LEU A 61 8.28 16.04 7.22
N SER A 62 8.69 15.96 8.47
CA SER A 62 9.95 15.31 8.85
C SER A 62 9.66 14.05 9.67
N PHE A 63 10.34 12.95 9.34
CA PHE A 63 10.26 11.68 10.02
C PHE A 63 11.66 11.27 10.47
N ASN A 64 11.83 10.98 11.77
CA ASN A 64 13.03 10.36 12.31
C ASN A 64 12.90 8.85 12.20
N ILE A 65 13.79 8.22 11.47
CA ILE A 65 13.75 6.80 11.17
C ILE A 65 14.64 6.05 12.16
N ASN A 66 14.05 5.14 12.93
CA ASN A 66 14.81 4.30 13.84
C ASN A 66 15.64 3.27 13.07
N ARG A 67 16.81 2.89 13.60
CA ARG A 67 17.69 1.89 12.97
C ARG A 67 17.01 0.55 12.68
N ASN A 68 16.04 0.15 13.50
CA ASN A 68 15.28 -1.08 13.32
C ASN A 68 14.26 -1.01 12.17
N GLU A 69 13.77 0.19 11.83
CA GLU A 69 12.85 0.46 10.72
C GLU A 69 13.59 0.54 9.38
N ASN A 70 14.92 0.66 9.42
CA ASN A 70 15.74 1.12 8.30
C ASN A 70 16.43 0.01 7.50
N SER A 71 16.38 -1.24 7.92
CA SER A 71 17.21 -2.28 7.29
C SER A 71 16.80 -2.61 5.85
N ARG A 72 15.59 -2.28 5.40
CA ARG A 72 15.04 -2.36 4.02
C ARG A 72 13.69 -1.67 3.93
N GLY A 73 13.52 -0.56 4.65
CA GLY A 73 12.23 0.11 4.77
C GLY A 73 11.82 0.87 3.52
N SER A 74 10.52 0.99 3.38
CA SER A 74 9.89 1.93 2.45
C SER A 74 8.96 2.84 3.22
N LEU A 75 8.89 4.10 2.79
CA LEU A 75 7.88 5.06 3.21
C LEU A 75 6.74 4.99 2.20
N VAL A 76 5.52 4.75 2.67
CA VAL A 76 4.33 4.64 1.81
C VAL A 76 3.25 5.58 2.31
N PHE A 77 2.64 6.30 1.38
CA PHE A 77 1.57 7.25 1.67
C PHE A 77 0.75 7.55 0.43
N PHE A 78 -0.48 7.93 0.65
CA PHE A 78 -1.38 8.37 -0.39
C PHE A 78 -1.29 9.89 -0.55
N THR A 79 -1.47 10.39 -1.77
CA THR A 79 -1.63 11.82 -2.06
C THR A 79 -2.72 12.04 -3.08
N SER A 80 -3.44 13.14 -2.92
CA SER A 80 -4.47 13.60 -3.83
C SER A 80 -4.08 14.95 -4.40
N HIS A 81 -3.78 15.00 -5.69
CA HIS A 81 -3.46 16.23 -6.42
C HIS A 81 -2.36 17.08 -5.76
N GLN A 82 -1.27 16.41 -5.36
CA GLN A 82 -0.10 17.04 -4.76
C GLN A 82 1.18 16.60 -5.46
N HIS A 83 2.06 17.53 -5.78
CA HIS A 83 3.44 17.20 -6.13
C HIS A 83 4.19 16.77 -4.87
N VAL A 84 4.98 15.73 -4.99
CA VAL A 84 5.70 15.14 -3.88
C VAL A 84 7.20 15.15 -4.17
N THR A 85 7.99 15.63 -3.22
CA THR A 85 9.43 15.43 -3.26
C THR A 85 9.89 14.86 -1.92
N VAL A 86 10.63 13.76 -1.94
CA VAL A 86 11.16 13.13 -0.73
C VAL A 86 12.68 13.26 -0.72
N PHE A 87 13.20 13.71 0.42
CA PHE A 87 14.61 13.95 0.64
C PHE A 87 15.14 13.08 1.78
N THR A 88 16.40 12.68 1.67
CA THR A 88 17.20 12.18 2.78
C THR A 88 18.48 13.00 2.85
N LYS A 89 18.77 13.64 3.99
CA LYS A 89 19.83 14.65 4.09
C LYS A 89 19.60 15.73 3.02
N ASN A 90 20.47 15.81 2.02
CA ASN A 90 20.38 16.79 0.92
C ASN A 90 20.06 16.15 -0.44
N ASN A 91 19.76 14.84 -0.48
CA ASN A 91 19.52 14.12 -1.71
C ASN A 91 18.01 13.89 -1.93
N VAL A 92 17.53 14.21 -3.11
CA VAL A 92 16.19 13.80 -3.58
C VAL A 92 16.22 12.31 -3.86
N ILE A 93 15.37 11.55 -3.18
CA ILE A 93 15.23 10.10 -3.40
C ILE A 93 13.94 9.74 -4.14
N TYR A 94 12.99 10.66 -4.19
CA TYR A 94 11.74 10.48 -4.91
C TYR A 94 11.20 11.84 -5.34
N ASN A 95 10.65 11.90 -6.56
CA ASN A 95 9.97 13.07 -7.07
C ASN A 95 8.76 12.65 -7.91
N LEU A 96 7.59 13.15 -7.56
CA LEU A 96 6.35 13.03 -8.30
C LEU A 96 5.93 14.45 -8.69
N ASP A 97 6.04 14.77 -9.95
CA ASP A 97 5.52 16.00 -10.54
C ASP A 97 4.71 15.69 -11.80
N ASP A 98 4.02 16.67 -12.34
CA ASP A 98 3.19 16.56 -13.52
C ASP A 98 3.87 17.04 -14.81
N SER A 99 5.19 17.18 -14.80
CA SER A 99 5.96 17.84 -15.86
C SER A 99 5.83 17.20 -17.26
N GLY A 100 4.91 16.25 -17.47
CA GLY A 100 4.65 15.58 -18.73
C GLY A 100 3.25 14.97 -18.85
N GLY A 101 2.32 15.30 -17.96
CA GLY A 101 0.97 14.73 -17.97
C GLY A 101 0.10 15.24 -19.14
N ILE A 102 -0.56 14.32 -19.85
CA ILE A 102 -1.49 14.62 -20.96
C ILE A 102 -2.75 15.33 -20.46
N TRP A 103 -3.06 15.28 -19.17
CA TRP A 103 -4.31 15.69 -18.54
C TRP A 103 -4.24 16.98 -17.70
N GLY A 104 -3.23 17.79 -17.91
CA GLY A 104 -3.10 19.06 -17.19
C GLY A 104 -2.10 19.01 -16.04
N HIS A 105 -2.17 20.01 -15.16
CA HIS A 105 -1.18 20.26 -14.11
C HIS A 105 -1.47 19.55 -12.78
N THR A 106 -1.83 18.26 -12.82
CA THR A 106 -2.15 17.50 -11.62
C THR A 106 -1.54 16.10 -11.61
N THR A 107 -1.03 15.70 -10.48
CA THR A 107 -0.51 14.35 -10.24
C THR A 107 -1.62 13.31 -10.02
N GLY A 108 -2.88 13.74 -9.85
CA GLY A 108 -4.01 12.85 -9.55
C GLY A 108 -3.94 12.24 -8.15
N ASN A 109 -4.61 11.10 -8.00
CA ASN A 109 -4.66 10.31 -6.78
C ASN A 109 -3.63 9.18 -6.84
N VAL A 110 -2.59 9.22 -6.01
CA VAL A 110 -1.43 8.33 -6.15
C VAL A 110 -1.01 7.74 -4.79
N TRP A 111 -0.77 6.42 -4.78
CA TRP A 111 0.01 5.78 -3.74
C TRP A 111 1.49 5.94 -4.03
N ASN A 112 2.21 6.59 -3.15
CA ASN A 112 3.64 6.83 -3.25
C ASN A 112 4.41 5.73 -2.49
N PHE A 113 5.28 4.99 -3.18
CA PHE A 113 6.12 3.95 -2.62
C PHE A 113 7.58 4.40 -2.71
N VAL A 114 8.12 4.87 -1.62
CA VAL A 114 9.46 5.46 -1.59
C VAL A 114 10.42 4.53 -0.87
N LYS A 115 11.34 3.92 -1.60
CA LYS A 115 12.38 3.07 -1.01
C LYS A 115 13.38 3.95 -0.25
N LEU A 116 13.57 3.67 1.02
CA LEU A 116 14.53 4.37 1.86
C LEU A 116 15.95 3.80 1.67
N PRO A 117 16.96 4.64 1.44
CA PRO A 117 18.35 4.22 1.48
C PRO A 117 18.72 3.62 2.84
N ALA A 118 19.65 2.66 2.85
CA ALA A 118 20.17 2.11 4.10
C ALA A 118 20.76 3.22 4.98
N TYR A 119 20.58 3.09 6.29
CA TYR A 119 21.10 4.05 7.28
C TYR A 119 20.48 5.46 7.19
N THR A 120 19.29 5.59 6.60
CA THR A 120 18.53 6.85 6.63
C THR A 120 18.11 7.16 8.07
N GLU A 121 18.50 8.30 8.60
CA GLU A 121 18.13 8.75 9.95
C GLU A 121 16.94 9.70 9.91
N THR A 122 16.83 10.49 8.85
CA THR A 122 15.74 11.46 8.68
C THR A 122 15.26 11.46 7.23
N VAL A 123 13.94 11.47 7.09
CA VAL A 123 13.26 11.64 5.81
C VAL A 123 12.45 12.92 5.86
N ILE A 124 12.52 13.72 4.82
CA ILE A 124 11.71 14.93 4.65
C ILE A 124 10.83 14.74 3.43
N VAL A 125 9.52 14.89 3.61
CA VAL A 125 8.53 14.89 2.54
C VAL A 125 8.05 16.29 2.31
N ARG A 126 8.21 16.81 1.11
CA ARG A 126 7.64 18.07 0.67
C ARG A 126 6.41 17.81 -0.16
N LEU A 127 5.27 18.35 0.25
CA LEU A 127 4.01 18.33 -0.46
C LEU A 127 3.75 19.73 -1.01
N LYS A 128 3.50 19.84 -2.32
CA LYS A 128 3.09 21.08 -2.96
C LYS A 128 1.71 20.84 -3.59
N PRO A 129 0.67 21.59 -3.20
CA PRO A 129 -0.66 21.39 -3.72
C PRO A 129 -0.72 21.75 -5.22
N CYS A 130 -1.49 20.99 -6.00
CA CYS A 130 -1.83 21.33 -7.38
C CYS A 130 -2.97 22.35 -7.42
N TYR A 131 -3.82 22.34 -6.40
CA TYR A 131 -5.01 23.21 -6.27
C TYR A 131 -5.10 23.79 -4.87
N PRO A 132 -5.69 24.97 -4.68
CA PRO A 132 -5.86 25.60 -3.37
C PRO A 132 -6.61 24.70 -2.36
N GLU A 133 -7.53 23.87 -2.83
CA GLU A 133 -8.36 22.98 -2.02
C GLU A 133 -7.55 21.83 -1.41
N THR A 134 -6.41 21.49 -1.99
CA THR A 134 -5.49 20.44 -1.48
C THR A 134 -4.35 21.03 -0.64
N ALA A 135 -4.36 22.35 -0.41
CA ALA A 135 -3.36 23.03 0.40
C ALA A 135 -3.39 22.54 1.86
N GLY A 136 -2.23 22.20 2.39
CA GLY A 136 -2.08 21.78 3.78
C GLY A 136 -2.64 20.38 4.09
N GLN A 137 -3.14 19.64 3.11
CA GLN A 137 -3.63 18.27 3.33
C GLN A 137 -2.46 17.33 3.65
N ILE A 138 -2.64 16.53 4.69
CA ILE A 138 -1.68 15.53 5.16
C ILE A 138 -2.44 14.22 5.35
N GLU A 139 -2.03 13.21 4.60
CA GLU A 139 -2.60 11.86 4.67
C GLU A 139 -1.83 10.98 5.67
N GLN A 140 -2.20 9.72 5.76
CA GLN A 140 -1.51 8.75 6.61
C GLN A 140 -0.23 8.25 5.95
N TYR A 141 0.82 8.12 6.76
CA TYR A 141 2.12 7.60 6.36
C TYR A 141 2.39 6.27 7.03
N TYR A 142 3.05 5.38 6.30
CA TYR A 142 3.44 4.06 6.78
C TYR A 142 4.91 3.84 6.51
N ILE A 143 5.61 3.24 7.46
CA ILE A 143 7.01 2.84 7.31
C ILE A 143 7.10 1.37 7.64
N GLY A 144 7.66 0.59 6.71
CA GLY A 144 7.78 -0.85 6.89
C GLY A 144 8.58 -1.51 5.78
N THR A 145 8.81 -2.80 5.91
CA THR A 145 9.39 -3.64 4.85
C THR A 145 8.38 -3.83 3.72
N GLY A 146 8.85 -4.20 2.53
CA GLY A 146 7.98 -4.44 1.38
C GLY A 146 6.85 -5.44 1.68
N ASN A 147 7.14 -6.52 2.42
CA ASN A 147 6.13 -7.52 2.79
C ASN A 147 5.08 -6.97 3.77
N GLU A 148 5.50 -6.22 4.79
CA GLU A 148 4.56 -5.60 5.74
C GLU A 148 3.62 -4.61 5.07
N ILE A 149 4.15 -3.86 4.11
CA ILE A 149 3.38 -2.88 3.35
C ILE A 149 2.39 -3.57 2.41
N TYR A 150 2.85 -4.62 1.70
CA TYR A 150 2.01 -5.35 0.75
C TYR A 150 0.83 -6.05 1.44
N THR A 151 1.06 -6.64 2.62
CA THR A 151 0.01 -7.30 3.40
C THR A 151 -0.83 -6.35 4.23
N GLY A 152 -0.39 -5.10 4.43
CA GLY A 152 -1.05 -4.12 5.30
C GLY A 152 -1.88 -3.06 4.59
N ILE A 153 -1.64 -2.80 3.30
CA ILE A 153 -2.31 -1.72 2.54
C ILE A 153 -3.09 -2.26 1.34
N LEU A 154 -2.66 -3.38 0.76
CA LEU A 154 -3.28 -4.02 -0.40
C LEU A 154 -4.03 -5.28 -0.03
#